data_91f8814ff9a18331c2c834926096dd83
#
_entry.id   91f8814ff9a18331c2c834926096dd83
#
_cell.length_a   1.000
_cell.length_b   1.000
_cell.length_c   1.000
_cell.angle_alpha   90.00
_cell.angle_beta   90.00
_cell.angle_gamma   90.00
#
_symmetry.space_group_name_H-M   'P 1'
#
loop_
_entity.id
_entity.type
_entity.pdbx_description
1 polymer ?
#
loop_
_entity_poly.entity_id
_entity_poly.type
_entity_poly.pdbx_seq_one_letter_code
_entity_poly.pdbx_strand_id
1 'polypeptide(L)'
;VNKLLGGAVDGLVRHGVDENNITAAWVPGAFEIPLTAKKFAESGRYDAVICVGAVIRGDTTHYDYVCNEVSKGTASVGLETGVPVLFGVITTENIEQAIARAGSKAGNKGYDCALSAIEMVNLFKQM
;
A
#
# COMPACT_ATOMS: atom_id res chain seq x y z
N VAL A 1 -1.31 5.84 -9.86
CA VAL A 1 -1.25 4.49 -9.25
C VAL A 1 -0.13 3.67 -9.86
N ASN A 2 0.07 3.74 -11.18
CA ASN A 2 1.17 3.02 -11.81
C ASN A 2 2.55 3.44 -11.27
N LYS A 3 2.73 4.72 -10.97
CA LYS A 3 3.98 5.20 -10.39
C LYS A 3 4.18 4.71 -8.97
N LEU A 4 3.10 4.59 -8.21
CA LEU A 4 3.14 4.05 -6.86
C LEU A 4 3.54 2.57 -6.88
N LEU A 5 2.93 1.79 -7.76
CA LEU A 5 3.27 0.39 -7.93
C LEU A 5 4.73 0.24 -8.38
N GLY A 6 5.13 1.03 -9.38
CA GLY A 6 6.50 1.02 -9.86
C GLY A 6 7.51 1.35 -8.77
N GLY A 7 7.19 2.33 -7.92
CA GLY A 7 8.04 2.68 -6.78
C GLY A 7 8.15 1.57 -5.76
N ALA A 8 7.03 0.90 -5.46
CA ALA A 8 7.04 -0.22 -4.53
C ALA A 8 7.90 -1.37 -5.05
N VAL A 9 7.71 -1.76 -6.31
CA VAL A 9 8.49 -2.83 -6.92
C VAL A 9 9.97 -2.46 -6.98
N ASP A 10 10.29 -1.23 -7.39
CA ASP A 10 11.67 -0.76 -7.46
C ASP A 10 12.33 -0.80 -6.08
N GLY A 11 11.64 -0.32 -5.06
CA GLY A 11 12.17 -0.35 -3.69
C GLY A 11 12.45 -1.75 -3.19
N LEU A 12 11.54 -2.68 -3.46
CA LEU A 12 11.73 -4.08 -3.06
C LEU A 12 12.92 -4.71 -3.80
N VAL A 13 12.97 -4.56 -5.11
CA VAL A 13 14.03 -5.16 -5.93
C VAL A 13 15.41 -4.59 -5.59
N ARG A 14 15.51 -3.28 -5.42
CA ARG A 14 16.77 -2.64 -5.05
C ARG A 14 17.33 -3.13 -3.72
N HIS A 15 16.46 -3.59 -2.84
CA HIS A 15 16.86 -4.06 -1.51
C HIS A 15 16.83 -5.58 -1.38
N GLY A 16 16.89 -6.28 -2.50
CA GLY A 16 17.17 -7.71 -2.52
C GLY A 16 15.97 -8.64 -2.62
N VAL A 17 14.77 -8.12 -2.83
CA VAL A 17 13.60 -8.98 -3.04
C VAL A 17 13.58 -9.46 -4.48
N ASP A 18 13.43 -10.77 -4.68
CA ASP A 18 13.32 -11.36 -6.01
C ASP A 18 11.97 -10.98 -6.62
N GLU A 19 11.98 -10.52 -7.88
CA GLU A 19 10.76 -10.16 -8.60
C GLU A 19 9.74 -11.30 -8.64
N ASN A 20 10.19 -12.53 -8.68
CA ASN A 20 9.32 -13.70 -8.69
C ASN A 20 8.55 -13.87 -7.38
N ASN A 21 8.98 -13.22 -6.32
CA ASN A 21 8.32 -13.23 -5.02
C ASN A 21 7.38 -12.06 -4.83
N ILE A 22 7.18 -11.24 -5.85
CA ILE A 22 6.29 -10.09 -5.81
C ILE A 22 5.05 -10.38 -6.65
N THR A 23 3.89 -10.31 -6.01
CA THR A 23 2.60 -10.48 -6.69
C THR A 23 1.82 -9.17 -6.60
N ALA A 24 1.31 -8.71 -7.73
CA ALA A 24 0.48 -7.51 -7.77
C ALA A 24 -0.93 -7.87 -8.21
N ALA A 25 -1.93 -7.29 -7.54
CA ALA A 25 -3.32 -7.44 -7.90
C ALA A 25 -3.96 -6.06 -8.03
N TRP A 26 -4.81 -5.90 -9.02
CA TRP A 26 -5.56 -4.69 -9.24
C TRP A 26 -6.99 -4.88 -8.75
N VAL A 27 -7.52 -3.87 -8.08
CA VAL A 27 -8.89 -3.90 -7.55
C VAL A 27 -9.71 -2.78 -8.20
N PRO A 28 -11.05 -2.91 -8.19
CA PRO A 28 -11.90 -1.90 -8.84
C PRO A 28 -11.77 -0.49 -8.28
N GLY A 29 -11.54 -0.37 -6.98
CA GLY A 29 -11.37 0.93 -6.33
C GLY A 29 -10.68 0.78 -5.00
N ALA A 30 -10.37 1.92 -4.36
CA ALA A 30 -9.67 1.91 -3.07
C ALA A 30 -10.45 1.18 -1.99
N PHE A 31 -11.77 1.23 -2.03
CA PHE A 31 -12.62 0.60 -1.03
C PHE A 31 -12.45 -0.92 -0.97
N GLU A 32 -12.02 -1.55 -2.07
CA GLU A 32 -11.80 -2.99 -2.15
C GLU A 32 -10.40 -3.43 -1.71
N ILE A 33 -9.52 -2.48 -1.40
CA ILE A 33 -8.16 -2.77 -0.96
C ILE A 33 -8.12 -3.58 0.33
N PRO A 34 -8.85 -3.22 1.40
CA PRO A 34 -8.75 -3.97 2.66
C PRO A 34 -9.10 -5.45 2.52
N LEU A 35 -10.18 -5.77 1.81
CA LEU A 35 -10.57 -7.17 1.63
C LEU A 35 -9.51 -7.95 0.85
N THR A 36 -8.98 -7.37 -0.20
CA THR A 36 -7.93 -8.01 -1.01
C THR A 36 -6.65 -8.19 -0.20
N ALA A 37 -6.28 -7.18 0.58
CA ALA A 37 -5.12 -7.27 1.48
C ALA A 37 -5.29 -8.41 2.48
N LYS A 38 -6.49 -8.58 3.02
CA LYS A 38 -6.78 -9.67 3.95
C LYS A 38 -6.59 -11.04 3.29
N LYS A 39 -7.05 -11.19 2.06
CA LYS A 39 -6.87 -12.43 1.30
C LYS A 39 -5.40 -12.76 1.10
N PHE A 40 -4.60 -11.77 0.72
CA PHE A 40 -3.16 -11.98 0.58
C PHE A 40 -2.51 -12.34 1.91
N ALA A 41 -2.84 -11.61 2.97
CA ALA A 41 -2.23 -11.83 4.28
C ALA A 41 -2.57 -13.20 4.85
N GLU A 42 -3.81 -13.65 4.65
CA GLU A 42 -4.28 -14.95 5.17
C GLU A 42 -3.78 -16.14 4.37
N SER A 43 -3.27 -15.91 3.16
CA SER A 43 -2.85 -16.99 2.28
C SER A 43 -1.64 -17.78 2.79
N GLY A 44 -0.85 -17.19 3.67
CA GLY A 44 0.37 -17.80 4.18
C GLY A 44 1.53 -17.77 3.19
N ARG A 45 1.35 -17.13 2.03
CA ARG A 45 2.37 -17.10 0.98
C ARG A 45 3.21 -15.82 0.96
N TYR A 46 2.82 -14.81 1.70
CA TYR A 46 3.48 -13.50 1.68
C TYR A 46 3.88 -13.05 3.08
N ASP A 47 5.04 -12.43 3.18
CA ASP A 47 5.55 -11.90 4.45
C ASP A 47 5.04 -10.49 4.75
N ALA A 48 4.56 -9.79 3.74
CA ALA A 48 4.01 -8.43 3.88
C ALA A 48 3.08 -8.13 2.72
N VAL A 49 2.18 -7.18 2.92
CA VAL A 49 1.26 -6.69 1.90
C VAL A 49 1.41 -5.18 1.81
N ILE A 50 1.60 -4.67 0.61
CA ILE A 50 1.68 -3.24 0.36
C ILE A 50 0.43 -2.81 -0.40
N CYS A 51 -0.31 -1.85 0.17
CA CYS A 51 -1.53 -1.32 -0.43
C CYS A 51 -1.21 0.03 -1.06
N VAL A 52 -1.36 0.14 -2.37
CA VAL A 52 -1.11 1.40 -3.07
C VAL A 52 -2.36 1.86 -3.82
N GLY A 53 -2.55 3.16 -3.86
CA GLY A 53 -3.69 3.76 -4.53
C GLY A 53 -3.77 5.24 -4.25
N ALA A 54 -4.81 5.87 -4.79
CA ALA A 54 -5.03 7.28 -4.57
C ALA A 54 -6.52 7.54 -4.36
N VAL A 55 -6.85 8.33 -3.36
CA VAL A 55 -8.19 8.84 -3.14
C VAL A 55 -8.11 10.36 -3.20
N ILE A 56 -8.72 10.92 -4.24
CA ILE A 56 -8.66 12.35 -4.50
C ILE A 56 -10.01 12.96 -4.15
N ARG A 57 -10.00 14.04 -3.38
CA ARG A 57 -11.21 14.72 -2.97
C ARG A 57 -11.93 15.28 -4.19
N GLY A 58 -13.22 14.97 -4.28
CA GLY A 58 -14.11 15.54 -5.29
C GLY A 58 -15.12 16.47 -4.64
N ASP A 59 -16.24 16.69 -5.32
CA ASP A 59 -17.31 17.59 -4.86
C ASP A 59 -18.29 16.93 -3.88
N THR A 60 -18.02 15.70 -3.46
CA THR A 60 -18.93 14.93 -2.60
C THR A 60 -18.27 14.53 -1.29
N THR A 61 -19.11 14.14 -0.32
CA THR A 61 -18.64 13.61 0.96
C THR A 61 -18.14 12.17 0.86
N HIS A 62 -18.25 11.55 -0.30
CA HIS A 62 -17.82 10.18 -0.55
C HIS A 62 -16.33 9.97 -0.21
N TYR A 63 -15.53 11.00 -0.46
CA TYR A 63 -14.09 10.99 -0.16
C TYR A 63 -13.80 10.61 1.30
N ASP A 64 -14.50 11.23 2.26
CA ASP A 64 -14.24 10.98 3.68
C ASP A 64 -14.58 9.55 4.07
N TYR A 65 -15.66 9.01 3.53
CA TYR A 65 -16.03 7.62 3.77
C TYR A 65 -14.96 6.66 3.26
N VAL A 66 -14.52 6.87 2.03
CA VAL A 66 -13.51 5.99 1.42
C VAL A 66 -12.21 6.06 2.20
N CYS A 67 -11.73 7.26 2.54
CA CYS A 67 -10.49 7.42 3.28
C CYS A 67 -10.55 6.74 4.64
N ASN A 68 -11.65 6.92 5.38
CA ASN A 68 -11.81 6.34 6.70
C ASN A 68 -11.87 4.81 6.64
N GLU A 69 -12.67 4.26 5.74
CA GLU A 69 -12.85 2.82 5.64
C GLU A 69 -11.60 2.11 5.12
N VAL A 70 -10.90 2.71 4.16
CA VAL A 70 -9.67 2.12 3.63
C VAL A 70 -8.57 2.13 4.69
N SER A 71 -8.40 3.24 5.39
CA SER A 71 -7.37 3.36 6.41
C SER A 71 -7.63 2.43 7.60
N LYS A 72 -8.87 2.40 8.11
CA LYS A 72 -9.26 1.50 9.21
C LYS A 72 -9.18 0.03 8.80
N GLY A 73 -9.68 -0.27 7.61
CA GLY A 73 -9.69 -1.64 7.11
C GLY A 73 -8.29 -2.21 6.93
N THR A 74 -7.38 -1.46 6.34
CA THR A 74 -6.01 -1.92 6.15
C THR A 74 -5.28 -2.10 7.48
N ALA A 75 -5.50 -1.18 8.43
CA ALA A 75 -4.93 -1.32 9.77
C ALA A 75 -5.45 -2.58 10.47
N SER A 76 -6.75 -2.85 10.35
CA SER A 76 -7.36 -4.05 10.94
C SER A 76 -6.78 -5.33 10.36
N VAL A 77 -6.53 -5.38 9.07
CA VAL A 77 -5.95 -6.58 8.42
C VAL A 77 -4.61 -6.93 9.04
N GLY A 78 -3.75 -5.94 9.23
CA GLY A 78 -2.45 -6.19 9.86
C GLY A 78 -2.58 -6.73 11.27
N LEU A 79 -3.46 -6.13 12.08
CA LEU A 79 -3.66 -6.58 13.45
C LEU A 79 -4.29 -7.96 13.54
N GLU A 80 -5.26 -8.26 12.68
CA GLU A 80 -5.96 -9.55 12.68
C GLU A 80 -5.10 -10.70 12.19
N THR A 81 -4.23 -10.44 11.21
CA THR A 81 -3.45 -11.51 10.56
C THR A 81 -2.03 -11.63 11.09
N GLY A 82 -1.52 -10.60 11.74
CA GLY A 82 -0.13 -10.55 12.18
C GLY A 82 0.87 -10.35 11.05
N VAL A 83 0.39 -10.08 9.83
CA VAL A 83 1.24 -9.82 8.67
C VAL A 83 1.36 -8.31 8.49
N PRO A 84 2.56 -7.77 8.30
CA PRO A 84 2.71 -6.33 8.04
C PRO A 84 1.90 -5.91 6.81
N VAL A 85 1.05 -4.92 6.98
CA VAL A 85 0.26 -4.33 5.90
C VAL A 85 0.62 -2.85 5.83
N LEU A 86 1.25 -2.45 4.74
CA LEU A 86 1.79 -1.11 4.57
C LEU A 86 0.78 -0.24 3.82
N PHE A 87 0.51 0.93 4.36
CA PHE A 87 -0.50 1.83 3.82
C PHE A 87 0.12 2.87 2.90
N GLY A 88 0.09 2.60 1.61
CA GLY A 88 0.58 3.49 0.56
C GLY A 88 -0.54 4.14 -0.24
N VAL A 89 -1.74 4.19 0.30
CA VAL A 89 -2.87 4.88 -0.33
C VAL A 89 -2.76 6.36 0.00
N ILE A 90 -2.54 7.18 -1.04
CA ILE A 90 -2.45 8.63 -0.86
C ILE A 90 -3.84 9.24 -0.89
N THR A 91 -4.08 10.15 0.05
CA THR A 91 -5.34 10.87 0.17
C THR A 91 -5.04 12.34 -0.02
N THR A 92 -5.58 12.96 -1.06
CA THR A 92 -5.23 14.32 -1.43
C THR A 92 -6.44 15.15 -1.79
N GLU A 93 -6.28 16.46 -1.73
CA GLU A 93 -7.33 17.40 -2.09
C GLU A 93 -7.50 17.50 -3.62
N ASN A 94 -6.44 17.24 -4.38
CA ASN A 94 -6.47 17.41 -5.83
C ASN A 94 -5.43 16.52 -6.53
N ILE A 95 -5.51 16.51 -7.86
CA ILE A 95 -4.65 15.69 -8.70
C ILE A 95 -3.18 16.12 -8.60
N GLU A 96 -2.90 17.40 -8.46
CA GLU A 96 -1.53 17.89 -8.36
C GLU A 96 -0.82 17.32 -7.12
N GLN A 97 -1.51 17.30 -5.99
CA GLN A 97 -0.96 16.69 -4.78
C GLN A 97 -0.76 15.19 -4.96
N ALA A 98 -1.69 14.52 -5.64
CA ALA A 98 -1.57 13.09 -5.91
C ALA A 98 -0.33 12.79 -6.75
N ILE A 99 -0.09 13.58 -7.79
CA ILE A 99 1.08 13.43 -8.65
C ILE A 99 2.37 13.64 -7.85
N ALA A 100 2.43 14.67 -7.01
CA ALA A 100 3.61 14.96 -6.21
C ALA A 100 3.95 13.81 -5.26
N ARG A 101 2.95 13.25 -4.59
CA ARG A 101 3.16 12.15 -3.63
C ARG A 101 3.43 10.82 -4.30
N ALA A 102 3.04 10.68 -5.56
CA ALA A 102 3.31 9.47 -6.33
C ALA A 102 4.68 9.45 -7.01
N GLY A 103 5.51 10.48 -6.78
CA GLY A 103 6.91 10.41 -7.18
C GLY A 103 7.39 11.36 -8.24
N SER A 104 6.71 12.49 -8.44
CA SER A 104 7.21 13.45 -9.42
C SER A 104 8.41 14.24 -8.87
N LYS A 105 8.37 14.73 -7.63
CA LYS A 105 9.46 15.51 -7.02
C LYS A 105 9.68 15.25 -5.54
N ALA A 106 8.65 14.90 -4.81
CA ALA A 106 8.68 14.80 -3.34
C ALA A 106 8.88 13.38 -2.85
N GLY A 107 9.33 12.47 -3.72
CA GLY A 107 9.47 11.07 -3.39
C GLY A 107 8.30 10.23 -3.89
N ASN A 108 8.28 8.98 -3.50
CA ASN A 108 7.28 8.02 -3.94
C ASN A 108 6.78 7.23 -2.74
N LYS A 109 5.48 7.34 -2.46
CA LYS A 109 4.89 6.67 -1.31
C LYS A 109 4.97 5.15 -1.42
N GLY A 110 4.88 4.61 -2.64
CA GLY A 110 5.06 3.18 -2.87
C GLY A 110 6.47 2.71 -2.53
N TYR A 111 7.46 3.48 -2.93
CA TYR A 111 8.85 3.19 -2.58
C TYR A 111 9.06 3.21 -1.07
N ASP A 112 8.51 4.22 -0.39
CA ASP A 112 8.59 4.32 1.07
C ASP A 112 7.97 3.11 1.75
N CYS A 113 6.84 2.64 1.25
CA CYS A 113 6.18 1.44 1.78
C CYS A 113 7.03 0.20 1.57
N ALA A 114 7.74 0.11 0.45
CA ALA A 114 8.65 -1.02 0.21
C ALA A 114 9.74 -1.09 1.28
N LEU A 115 10.35 0.04 1.61
CA LEU A 115 11.36 0.09 2.66
C LEU A 115 10.77 -0.27 4.02
N SER A 116 9.59 0.24 4.34
CA SER A 116 8.90 -0.09 5.58
C SER A 116 8.53 -1.57 5.65
N ALA A 117 8.13 -2.17 4.54
CA ALA A 117 7.81 -3.60 4.49
C ALA A 117 9.04 -4.44 4.83
N ILE A 118 10.17 -4.13 4.22
CA ILE A 118 11.43 -4.83 4.49
C ILE A 118 11.84 -4.68 5.95
N GLU A 119 11.73 -3.47 6.48
CA GLU A 119 12.06 -3.20 7.87
C GLU A 119 11.17 -4.00 8.82
N MET A 120 9.87 -4.02 8.58
CA MET A 120 8.93 -4.75 9.43
C MET A 120 9.13 -6.27 9.36
N VAL A 121 9.37 -6.81 8.17
CA VAL A 121 9.62 -8.25 8.02
C VAL A 121 10.89 -8.64 8.76
N ASN A 122 11.95 -7.84 8.63
CA ASN A 122 13.21 -8.12 9.32
C ASN A 122 13.06 -7.99 10.83
N LEU A 123 12.30 -6.99 11.30
CA LEU A 123 12.03 -6.85 12.73
C LEU A 123 11.32 -8.09 13.27
N PHE A 124 10.31 -8.58 12.58
CA PHE A 124 9.55 -9.76 13.03
C PHE A 124 10.41 -11.02 13.07
N LYS A 125 11.38 -11.15 12.17
CA LYS A 125 12.30 -12.29 12.18
C LYS A 125 13.20 -12.31 13.41
N GLN A 126 13.39 -11.16 14.05
CA GLN A 126 14.22 -11.04 15.24
C GLN A 126 13.47 -11.22 16.56
N MET A 127 12.17 -11.31 16.49
CA MET A 127 11.31 -11.40 17.67
C MET A 127 10.99 -12.83 18.10
#